data_41116eecde2eee9e13232a00e70bbf5e
#
_entry.id   41116eecde2eee9e13232a00e70bbf5e
#
_cell.length_a   1.000
_cell.length_b   1.000
_cell.length_c   1.000
_cell.angle_alpha   90.00
_cell.angle_beta   90.00
_cell.angle_gamma   90.00
#
_symmetry.space_group_name_H-M   'P 1'
#
loop_
_entity.id
_entity.type
_entity.pdbx_description
1 polymer ?
#
loop_
_entity_poly.entity_id
_entity_poly.type
_entity_poly.pdbx_seq_one_letter_code
_entity_poly.pdbx_strand_id
1 'polypeptide(L)'
;KFANKEIIIPNVKKDKIKSVVDANCSEYFPINTEEYVFSYSILEHFVQEGRKQMRLMVVAAPEEIIDSYYTLAERLEMKLECIDYAGNSTLQIIKQQVEEAPNIVIQVNQATTVVNIMKKGILQMQRTIPYGKNVLINAVMDEKQIPEAGAEELVKHEKLIHSSFDGDQVTDSLRYMVANLSRVVDYYTTRNQDSPLDKAYLITDGVQILGLLDLLSNELNIPIVMMDELKNVTGSKYYEMPENHLMNYLENLGDR
;
A
#
# COMPACT_ATOMS: atom_id res chain seq x y z
N LYS A 1 -9.87 -6.41 -12.62
CA LYS A 1 -8.65 -5.99 -11.93
C LYS A 1 -8.85 -4.57 -11.44
N PHE A 2 -8.67 -4.32 -10.14
CA PHE A 2 -8.76 -2.95 -9.58
C PHE A 2 -7.71 -2.04 -10.20
N ALA A 3 -8.10 -0.78 -10.43
CA ALA A 3 -7.20 0.28 -10.84
C ALA A 3 -7.44 1.51 -9.97
N ASN A 4 -6.38 2.26 -9.68
CA ASN A 4 -6.47 3.54 -9.01
C ASN A 4 -5.65 4.60 -9.73
N LYS A 5 -6.07 5.85 -9.62
CA LYS A 5 -5.37 6.98 -10.23
C LYS A 5 -5.62 8.27 -9.45
N GLU A 6 -4.56 9.01 -9.22
CA GLU A 6 -4.66 10.37 -8.72
C GLU A 6 -5.02 11.32 -9.88
N ILE A 7 -6.01 12.17 -9.63
CA ILE A 7 -6.44 13.20 -10.56
C ILE A 7 -6.56 14.55 -9.87
N ILE A 8 -6.39 15.60 -10.64
CA ILE A 8 -6.61 16.98 -10.20
C ILE A 8 -7.81 17.52 -10.95
N ILE A 9 -8.77 18.06 -10.21
CA ILE A 9 -9.96 18.71 -10.78
C ILE A 9 -10.13 20.12 -10.18
N PRO A 10 -10.87 21.02 -10.84
CA PRO A 10 -11.28 22.27 -10.22
C PRO A 10 -12.03 22.01 -8.91
N ASN A 11 -11.91 22.91 -7.94
CA ASN A 11 -12.63 22.80 -6.68
C ASN A 11 -14.14 22.98 -6.91
N VAL A 12 -14.88 21.90 -6.91
CA VAL A 12 -16.33 21.85 -7.07
C VAL A 12 -17.02 21.46 -5.75
N LYS A 13 -18.34 21.67 -5.66
CA LYS A 13 -19.12 21.21 -4.51
C LYS A 13 -19.09 19.69 -4.42
N LYS A 14 -19.13 19.15 -3.18
CA LYS A 14 -19.03 17.71 -2.91
C LYS A 14 -20.04 16.87 -3.69
N ASP A 15 -21.28 17.37 -3.83
CA ASP A 15 -22.35 16.71 -4.60
C ASP A 15 -22.08 16.63 -6.12
N LYS A 16 -21.14 17.41 -6.65
CA LYS A 16 -20.75 17.42 -8.06
C LYS A 16 -19.52 16.60 -8.39
N ILE A 17 -18.74 16.21 -7.39
CA ILE A 17 -17.48 15.48 -7.63
C ILE A 17 -17.75 14.18 -8.38
N LYS A 18 -18.73 13.37 -7.91
CA LYS A 18 -19.03 12.10 -8.55
C LYS A 18 -19.36 12.27 -10.03
N SER A 19 -20.21 13.21 -10.37
CA SER A 19 -20.57 13.45 -11.77
C SER A 19 -19.38 13.92 -12.63
N VAL A 20 -18.43 14.66 -12.06
CA VAL A 20 -17.18 15.04 -12.75
C VAL A 20 -16.29 13.81 -12.98
N VAL A 21 -16.16 12.95 -11.98
CA VAL A 21 -15.37 11.70 -12.10
C VAL A 21 -16.00 10.79 -13.15
N ASP A 22 -17.29 10.52 -13.05
CA ASP A 22 -18.00 9.61 -13.96
C ASP A 22 -17.97 10.09 -15.42
N ALA A 23 -18.08 11.42 -15.64
CA ALA A 23 -18.03 11.98 -16.99
C ALA A 23 -16.65 11.88 -17.67
N ASN A 24 -15.58 11.74 -16.89
CA ASN A 24 -14.21 11.74 -17.41
C ASN A 24 -13.46 10.42 -17.13
N CYS A 25 -14.15 9.39 -16.64
CA CYS A 25 -13.50 8.11 -16.24
C CYS A 25 -12.75 7.44 -17.41
N SER A 26 -13.23 7.55 -18.64
CA SER A 26 -12.56 7.02 -19.83
C SER A 26 -11.23 7.70 -20.16
N GLU A 27 -11.05 8.97 -19.75
CA GLU A 27 -9.77 9.68 -19.89
C GLU A 27 -8.78 9.28 -18.78
N TYR A 28 -9.29 8.86 -17.64
CA TYR A 28 -8.47 8.49 -16.50
C TYR A 28 -7.99 7.05 -16.57
N PHE A 29 -8.79 6.15 -17.10
CA PHE A 29 -8.51 4.72 -17.10
C PHE A 29 -8.61 4.11 -18.50
N PRO A 30 -7.56 3.42 -19.00
CA PRO A 30 -7.56 2.73 -20.29
C PRO A 30 -8.24 1.34 -20.14
N ILE A 31 -9.50 1.34 -19.71
CA ILE A 31 -10.33 0.14 -19.44
C ILE A 31 -11.72 0.33 -20.07
N ASN A 32 -12.49 -0.76 -20.22
CA ASN A 32 -13.90 -0.65 -20.57
C ASN A 32 -14.70 -0.14 -19.37
N THR A 33 -14.97 1.17 -19.34
CA THR A 33 -15.57 1.84 -18.18
C THR A 33 -17.00 1.38 -17.86
N GLU A 34 -17.68 0.73 -18.79
CA GLU A 34 -19.03 0.18 -18.60
C GLU A 34 -19.06 -1.05 -17.68
N GLU A 35 -17.91 -1.71 -17.48
CA GLU A 35 -17.75 -2.88 -16.63
C GLU A 35 -17.21 -2.54 -15.22
N TYR A 36 -17.12 -1.23 -14.92
CA TYR A 36 -16.48 -0.76 -13.68
C TYR A 36 -17.34 0.22 -12.90
N VAL A 37 -17.33 0.07 -11.60
CA VAL A 37 -17.86 1.06 -10.65
C VAL A 37 -16.71 1.99 -10.25
N PHE A 38 -16.96 3.30 -10.27
CA PHE A 38 -16.00 4.32 -9.88
C PHE A 38 -16.35 4.93 -8.53
N SER A 39 -15.34 5.04 -7.68
CA SER A 39 -15.42 5.75 -6.40
C SER A 39 -14.25 6.71 -6.27
N TYR A 40 -14.30 7.65 -5.33
CA TYR A 40 -13.23 8.60 -5.09
C TYR A 40 -13.07 8.94 -3.62
N SER A 41 -11.85 9.31 -3.25
CA SER A 41 -11.55 9.98 -1.99
C SER A 41 -10.84 11.30 -2.24
N ILE A 42 -11.15 12.32 -1.44
CA ILE A 42 -10.48 13.63 -1.52
C ILE A 42 -9.17 13.52 -0.75
N LEU A 43 -8.06 13.73 -1.44
CA LEU A 43 -6.73 13.74 -0.83
C LEU A 43 -6.42 15.10 -0.22
N GLU A 44 -6.63 16.19 -0.99
CA GLU A 44 -6.39 17.55 -0.51
C GLU A 44 -7.11 18.61 -1.36
N HIS A 45 -7.27 19.80 -0.76
CA HIS A 45 -7.65 21.03 -1.45
C HIS A 45 -6.43 21.95 -1.48
N PHE A 46 -6.14 22.55 -2.63
CA PHE A 46 -4.98 23.43 -2.80
C PHE A 46 -5.26 24.57 -3.79
N VAL A 47 -4.35 25.52 -3.85
CA VAL A 47 -4.39 26.61 -4.83
C VAL A 47 -3.19 26.50 -5.74
N GLN A 48 -3.42 26.45 -7.04
CA GLN A 48 -2.39 26.47 -8.06
C GLN A 48 -2.70 27.59 -9.08
N GLU A 49 -1.74 28.45 -9.34
CA GLU A 49 -1.90 29.58 -10.26
C GLU A 49 -3.14 30.45 -9.99
N GLY A 50 -3.44 30.68 -8.71
CA GLY A 50 -4.61 31.46 -8.26
C GLY A 50 -5.96 30.72 -8.37
N ARG A 51 -5.99 29.48 -8.85
CA ARG A 51 -7.21 28.67 -8.99
C ARG A 51 -7.31 27.65 -7.86
N LYS A 52 -8.48 27.56 -7.23
CA LYS A 52 -8.77 26.52 -6.24
C LYS A 52 -8.97 25.18 -6.96
N GLN A 53 -8.22 24.21 -6.55
CA GLN A 53 -8.26 22.83 -7.08
C GLN A 53 -8.40 21.82 -5.94
N MET A 54 -8.74 20.60 -6.31
CA MET A 54 -8.71 19.45 -5.40
C MET A 54 -8.03 18.27 -6.08
N ARG A 55 -7.31 17.49 -5.29
CA ARG A 55 -6.68 16.25 -5.70
C ARG A 55 -7.49 15.08 -5.15
N LEU A 56 -7.84 14.17 -6.02
CA LEU A 56 -8.64 12.99 -5.71
C LEU A 56 -7.83 11.74 -6.00
N MET A 57 -8.04 10.71 -5.19
CA MET A 57 -7.76 9.33 -5.58
C MET A 57 -9.06 8.75 -6.16
N VAL A 58 -9.03 8.36 -7.41
CA VAL A 58 -10.15 7.64 -8.06
C VAL A 58 -9.80 6.17 -8.14
N VAL A 59 -10.76 5.34 -7.80
CA VAL A 59 -10.66 3.87 -7.84
C VAL A 59 -11.70 3.34 -8.80
N ALA A 60 -11.27 2.46 -9.70
CA ALA A 60 -12.13 1.68 -10.58
C ALA A 60 -12.15 0.22 -10.10
N ALA A 61 -13.31 -0.28 -9.74
CA ALA A 61 -13.53 -1.65 -9.30
C ALA A 61 -14.40 -2.38 -10.32
N PRO A 62 -14.06 -3.63 -10.74
CA PRO A 62 -14.94 -4.42 -11.61
C PRO A 62 -16.32 -4.60 -10.97
N GLU A 63 -17.40 -4.30 -11.72
CA GLU A 63 -18.77 -4.40 -11.24
C GLU A 63 -19.10 -5.81 -10.76
N GLU A 64 -18.65 -6.84 -11.46
CA GLU A 64 -18.82 -8.25 -11.09
C GLU A 64 -18.33 -8.56 -9.66
N ILE A 65 -17.20 -7.97 -9.26
CA ILE A 65 -16.66 -8.14 -7.90
C ILE A 65 -17.56 -7.45 -6.88
N ILE A 66 -18.00 -6.23 -7.17
CA ILE A 66 -18.90 -5.48 -6.29
C ILE A 66 -20.23 -6.24 -6.10
N ASP A 67 -20.82 -6.74 -7.19
CA ASP A 67 -22.07 -7.52 -7.17
C ASP A 67 -21.92 -8.82 -6.37
N SER A 68 -20.74 -9.44 -6.40
CA SER A 68 -20.45 -10.63 -5.58
C SER A 68 -20.59 -10.35 -4.09
N TYR A 69 -20.12 -9.18 -3.60
CA TYR A 69 -20.28 -8.77 -2.21
C TYR A 69 -21.72 -8.44 -1.85
N TYR A 70 -22.49 -7.80 -2.75
CA TYR A 70 -23.92 -7.57 -2.54
C TYR A 70 -24.67 -8.90 -2.43
N THR A 71 -24.39 -9.84 -3.34
CA THR A 71 -24.98 -11.18 -3.32
C THR A 71 -24.64 -11.94 -2.03
N LEU A 72 -23.39 -11.85 -1.56
CA LEU A 72 -22.96 -12.48 -0.32
C LEU A 72 -23.71 -11.88 0.88
N ALA A 73 -23.79 -10.56 0.97
CA ALA A 73 -24.47 -9.87 2.06
C ALA A 73 -25.97 -10.25 2.09
N GLU A 74 -26.63 -10.30 0.93
CA GLU A 74 -28.03 -10.72 0.81
C GLU A 74 -28.24 -12.15 1.30
N ARG A 75 -27.38 -13.10 0.87
CA ARG A 75 -27.47 -14.51 1.31
C ARG A 75 -27.24 -14.69 2.81
N LEU A 76 -26.45 -13.81 3.42
CA LEU A 76 -26.18 -13.82 4.85
C LEU A 76 -27.21 -13.00 5.65
N GLU A 77 -28.22 -12.43 4.99
CA GLU A 77 -29.19 -11.51 5.59
C GLU A 77 -28.54 -10.33 6.33
N MET A 78 -27.38 -9.88 5.82
CA MET A 78 -26.59 -8.79 6.39
C MET A 78 -26.78 -7.51 5.58
N LYS A 79 -26.85 -6.37 6.29
CA LYS A 79 -26.82 -5.07 5.63
C LYS A 79 -25.38 -4.73 5.24
N LEU A 80 -25.14 -4.52 3.96
CA LEU A 80 -23.87 -4.04 3.47
C LEU A 80 -23.77 -2.53 3.71
N GLU A 81 -22.86 -2.11 4.57
CA GLU A 81 -22.64 -0.70 4.91
C GLU A 81 -21.65 -0.03 3.97
N CYS A 82 -20.54 -0.71 3.63
CA CYS A 82 -19.47 -0.15 2.82
C CYS A 82 -18.72 -1.28 2.11
N ILE A 83 -18.23 -0.98 0.91
CA ILE A 83 -17.18 -1.76 0.24
C ILE A 83 -16.01 -0.81 0.03
N ASP A 84 -14.87 -1.14 0.60
CA ASP A 84 -13.62 -0.39 0.38
C ASP A 84 -12.53 -1.33 -0.14
N TYR A 85 -11.47 -0.77 -0.71
CA TYR A 85 -10.32 -1.58 -1.09
C TYR A 85 -9.21 -1.46 -0.04
N ALA A 86 -8.50 -2.55 0.21
CA ALA A 86 -7.49 -2.64 1.27
C ALA A 86 -6.46 -1.50 1.26
N GLY A 87 -6.09 -1.01 0.07
CA GLY A 87 -5.16 0.12 -0.07
C GLY A 87 -5.67 1.43 0.54
N ASN A 88 -6.98 1.71 0.48
CA ASN A 88 -7.55 2.89 1.11
C ASN A 88 -7.68 2.70 2.62
N SER A 89 -8.22 1.56 3.06
CA SER A 89 -8.37 1.23 4.47
C SER A 89 -7.03 1.34 5.21
N THR A 90 -5.99 0.73 4.68
CA THR A 90 -4.62 0.84 5.22
C THR A 90 -4.13 2.29 5.22
N LEU A 91 -4.38 3.06 4.14
CA LEU A 91 -3.98 4.46 4.06
C LEU A 91 -4.63 5.32 5.16
N GLN A 92 -5.91 5.08 5.52
CA GLN A 92 -6.58 5.81 6.60
C GLN A 92 -5.87 5.63 7.94
N ILE A 93 -5.28 4.46 8.19
CA ILE A 93 -4.51 4.21 9.41
C ILE A 93 -3.09 4.80 9.29
N ILE A 94 -2.38 4.53 8.20
CA ILE A 94 -1.01 5.00 7.97
C ILE A 94 -0.89 6.51 8.15
N LYS A 95 -1.84 7.30 7.63
CA LYS A 95 -1.79 8.76 7.71
C LYS A 95 -1.76 9.31 9.14
N GLN A 96 -2.18 8.52 10.12
CA GLN A 96 -2.15 8.87 11.54
C GLN A 96 -0.86 8.42 12.24
N GLN A 97 -0.09 7.54 11.61
CA GLN A 97 1.12 6.95 12.17
C GLN A 97 2.39 7.68 11.75
N VAL A 98 2.40 8.25 10.53
CA VAL A 98 3.57 8.91 9.96
C VAL A 98 3.74 10.34 10.49
N GLU A 99 4.97 10.83 10.43
CA GLU A 99 5.32 12.19 10.82
C GLU A 99 4.94 13.21 9.74
N GLU A 100 5.03 14.51 10.07
CA GLU A 100 4.72 15.58 9.11
C GLU A 100 5.71 15.69 7.95
N ALA A 101 6.98 15.33 8.19
CA ALA A 101 7.99 15.28 7.13
C ALA A 101 7.60 14.28 6.04
N PRO A 102 8.13 14.42 4.82
CA PRO A 102 7.88 13.43 3.78
C PRO A 102 8.43 12.05 4.17
N ASN A 103 7.58 11.05 4.16
CA ASN A 103 7.91 9.69 4.52
C ASN A 103 7.44 8.73 3.42
N ILE A 104 8.15 7.63 3.27
CA ILE A 104 7.72 6.52 2.43
C ILE A 104 7.25 5.36 3.31
N VAL A 105 6.11 4.78 3.00
CA VAL A 105 5.59 3.57 3.68
C VAL A 105 5.59 2.44 2.67
N ILE A 106 6.38 1.43 2.95
CA ILE A 106 6.59 0.22 2.14
C ILE A 106 5.83 -0.90 2.83
N GLN A 107 4.80 -1.41 2.16
CA GLN A 107 3.93 -2.46 2.66
C GLN A 107 4.13 -3.71 1.82
N VAL A 108 4.81 -4.72 2.36
CA VAL A 108 5.06 -6.00 1.69
C VAL A 108 3.96 -6.99 2.05
N ASN A 109 3.06 -7.21 1.11
CA ASN A 109 1.97 -8.18 1.22
C ASN A 109 2.37 -9.54 0.63
N GLN A 110 1.43 -10.49 0.62
CA GLN A 110 1.64 -11.83 0.09
C GLN A 110 2.06 -11.83 -1.40
N ALA A 111 1.38 -11.06 -2.27
CA ALA A 111 1.60 -11.05 -3.71
C ALA A 111 2.11 -9.72 -4.28
N THR A 112 2.02 -8.63 -3.52
CA THR A 112 2.34 -7.29 -3.99
C THR A 112 3.04 -6.49 -2.90
N THR A 113 3.79 -5.47 -3.30
CA THR A 113 4.30 -4.44 -2.39
C THR A 113 3.63 -3.11 -2.74
N VAL A 114 2.97 -2.50 -1.78
CA VAL A 114 2.36 -1.17 -1.92
C VAL A 114 3.30 -0.13 -1.33
N VAL A 115 3.52 0.94 -2.07
CA VAL A 115 4.40 2.04 -1.69
C VAL A 115 3.57 3.31 -1.62
N ASN A 116 3.54 3.94 -0.44
CA ASN A 116 2.86 5.20 -0.23
C ASN A 116 3.88 6.27 0.17
N ILE A 117 3.95 7.38 -0.54
CA ILE A 117 4.68 8.56 -0.09
C ILE A 117 3.69 9.49 0.56
N MET A 118 3.96 9.85 1.81
CA MET A 118 3.12 10.68 2.67
C MET A 118 3.84 11.97 3.03
N LYS A 119 3.11 13.08 3.10
CA LYS A 119 3.60 14.36 3.64
C LYS A 119 2.48 15.01 4.40
N LYS A 120 2.70 15.34 5.68
CA LYS A 120 1.67 15.94 6.57
C LYS A 120 0.39 15.11 6.63
N GLY A 121 0.51 13.78 6.65
CA GLY A 121 -0.64 12.87 6.62
C GLY A 121 -1.41 12.83 5.29
N ILE A 122 -0.92 13.50 4.25
CA ILE A 122 -1.55 13.53 2.92
C ILE A 122 -0.75 12.64 1.97
N LEU A 123 -1.44 11.74 1.27
CA LEU A 123 -0.85 10.90 0.24
C LEU A 123 -0.34 11.75 -0.91
N GLN A 124 0.95 11.65 -1.20
CA GLN A 124 1.61 12.32 -2.33
C GLN A 124 1.70 11.41 -3.56
N MET A 125 1.91 10.14 -3.35
CA MET A 125 2.00 9.14 -4.41
C MET A 125 1.74 7.74 -3.85
N GLN A 126 1.05 6.91 -4.63
CA GLN A 126 0.91 5.48 -4.38
C GLN A 126 1.36 4.69 -5.59
N ARG A 127 2.09 3.59 -5.35
CA ARG A 127 2.48 2.61 -6.38
C ARG A 127 2.32 1.21 -5.85
N THR A 128 1.90 0.30 -6.72
CA THR A 128 1.86 -1.13 -6.44
C THR A 128 2.90 -1.82 -7.29
N ILE A 129 3.81 -2.52 -6.65
CA ILE A 129 4.85 -3.34 -7.28
C ILE A 129 4.34 -4.78 -7.27
N PRO A 130 4.31 -5.51 -8.42
CA PRO A 130 3.88 -6.91 -8.48
C PRO A 130 5.00 -7.84 -7.97
N TYR A 131 5.35 -7.67 -6.70
CA TYR A 131 6.27 -8.46 -5.92
C TYR A 131 5.75 -8.53 -4.48
N GLY A 132 5.66 -9.72 -3.92
CA GLY A 132 5.25 -9.93 -2.53
C GLY A 132 6.06 -11.07 -1.90
N LYS A 133 5.72 -11.39 -0.67
CA LYS A 133 6.37 -12.42 0.14
C LYS A 133 6.45 -13.78 -0.56
N ASN A 134 5.46 -14.13 -1.41
CA ASN A 134 5.46 -15.37 -2.18
C ASN A 134 6.71 -15.55 -3.05
N VAL A 135 7.24 -14.47 -3.63
CA VAL A 135 8.44 -14.57 -4.47
C VAL A 135 9.66 -14.93 -3.63
N LEU A 136 9.77 -14.34 -2.43
CA LEU A 136 10.83 -14.68 -1.48
C LEU A 136 10.71 -16.13 -0.99
N ILE A 137 9.50 -16.57 -0.62
CA ILE A 137 9.25 -17.95 -0.19
C ILE A 137 9.63 -18.93 -1.29
N ASN A 138 9.23 -18.68 -2.54
CA ASN A 138 9.61 -19.53 -3.67
C ASN A 138 11.13 -19.60 -3.87
N ALA A 139 11.84 -18.48 -3.73
CA ALA A 139 13.31 -18.49 -3.81
C ALA A 139 13.95 -19.35 -2.72
N VAL A 140 13.41 -19.32 -1.50
CA VAL A 140 13.87 -20.21 -0.40
C VAL A 140 13.54 -21.67 -0.66
N MET A 141 12.33 -21.97 -1.17
CA MET A 141 11.95 -23.32 -1.57
C MET A 141 12.92 -23.88 -2.62
N ASP A 142 13.24 -23.08 -3.64
CA ASP A 142 14.11 -23.48 -4.73
C ASP A 142 15.56 -23.66 -4.27
N GLU A 143 16.08 -22.76 -3.44
CA GLU A 143 17.46 -22.85 -2.97
C GLU A 143 17.65 -24.00 -1.97
N LYS A 144 16.73 -24.14 -1.02
CA LYS A 144 16.86 -25.14 0.05
C LYS A 144 16.25 -26.50 -0.31
N GLN A 145 15.53 -26.61 -1.44
CA GLN A 145 14.83 -27.83 -1.88
C GLN A 145 13.85 -28.35 -0.83
N ILE A 146 13.06 -27.45 -0.23
CA ILE A 146 12.09 -27.72 0.83
C ILE A 146 10.67 -27.32 0.41
N PRO A 147 9.61 -27.88 1.03
CA PRO A 147 8.24 -27.47 0.78
C PRO A 147 7.95 -26.07 1.35
N GLU A 148 6.88 -25.44 0.84
CA GLU A 148 6.44 -24.08 1.19
C GLU A 148 6.37 -23.84 2.71
N ALA A 149 5.74 -24.75 3.47
CA ALA A 149 5.63 -24.62 4.93
C ALA A 149 7.01 -24.54 5.63
N GLY A 150 8.01 -25.27 5.12
CA GLY A 150 9.38 -25.20 5.62
C GLY A 150 10.06 -23.88 5.27
N ALA A 151 9.82 -23.38 4.05
CA ALA A 151 10.35 -22.10 3.60
C ALA A 151 9.74 -20.93 4.38
N GLU A 152 8.42 -20.95 4.65
CA GLU A 152 7.75 -19.98 5.50
C GLU A 152 8.34 -19.90 6.90
N GLU A 153 8.61 -21.06 7.53
CA GLU A 153 9.23 -21.11 8.86
C GLU A 153 10.67 -20.56 8.84
N LEU A 154 11.46 -20.86 7.80
CA LEU A 154 12.81 -20.30 7.68
C LEU A 154 12.77 -18.78 7.52
N VAL A 155 11.88 -18.24 6.67
CA VAL A 155 11.73 -16.79 6.48
C VAL A 155 11.36 -16.06 7.77
N LYS A 156 10.61 -16.70 8.67
CA LYS A 156 10.23 -16.14 9.98
C LYS A 156 11.37 -16.11 10.99
N HIS A 157 12.21 -17.13 10.99
CA HIS A 157 13.11 -17.39 12.10
C HIS A 157 14.59 -17.27 11.76
N GLU A 158 14.94 -17.25 10.47
CA GLU A 158 16.33 -17.17 10.03
C GLU A 158 16.61 -15.91 9.22
N LYS A 159 17.82 -15.34 9.39
CA LYS A 159 18.27 -14.23 8.58
C LYS A 159 18.81 -14.76 7.26
N LEU A 160 17.93 -14.91 6.27
CA LEU A 160 18.24 -15.42 4.93
C LEU A 160 18.64 -14.31 3.95
N ILE A 161 18.32 -13.05 4.27
CA ILE A 161 18.58 -11.90 3.40
C ILE A 161 19.86 -11.21 3.85
N HIS A 162 20.80 -11.05 2.92
CA HIS A 162 22.03 -10.30 3.12
C HIS A 162 21.77 -8.78 3.04
N SER A 163 22.65 -8.00 3.63
CA SER A 163 22.54 -6.53 3.65
C SER A 163 22.86 -5.86 2.30
N SER A 164 23.32 -6.62 1.32
CA SER A 164 23.63 -6.19 -0.05
C SER A 164 23.47 -7.35 -1.03
N PHE A 165 23.35 -7.03 -2.32
CA PHE A 165 23.28 -8.03 -3.37
C PHE A 165 24.69 -8.55 -3.72
N ASP A 166 24.98 -9.76 -3.31
CA ASP A 166 26.28 -10.44 -3.46
C ASP A 166 26.22 -11.74 -4.29
N GLY A 167 25.07 -12.01 -4.93
CA GLY A 167 24.84 -13.21 -5.76
C GLY A 167 24.17 -14.34 -5.01
N ASP A 168 23.79 -14.14 -3.73
CA ASP A 168 22.93 -15.05 -2.98
C ASP A 168 21.53 -15.11 -3.63
N GLN A 169 21.02 -16.32 -3.88
CA GLN A 169 19.79 -16.51 -4.65
C GLN A 169 18.55 -15.94 -3.93
N VAL A 170 18.46 -16.10 -2.63
CA VAL A 170 17.32 -15.59 -1.82
C VAL A 170 17.34 -14.07 -1.82
N THR A 171 18.50 -13.45 -1.52
CA THR A 171 18.68 -11.99 -1.55
C THR A 171 18.42 -11.43 -2.94
N ASP A 172 18.94 -12.07 -3.98
CA ASP A 172 18.79 -11.64 -5.36
C ASP A 172 17.35 -11.70 -5.87
N SER A 173 16.50 -12.54 -5.30
CA SER A 173 15.06 -12.57 -5.61
C SER A 173 14.37 -11.22 -5.33
N LEU A 174 14.93 -10.40 -4.43
CA LEU A 174 14.43 -9.08 -4.05
C LEU A 174 14.82 -7.96 -5.03
N ARG A 175 15.74 -8.20 -6.00
CA ARG A 175 16.25 -7.16 -6.92
C ARG A 175 15.14 -6.43 -7.68
N TYR A 176 14.12 -7.15 -8.12
CA TYR A 176 13.00 -6.53 -8.83
C TYR A 176 12.24 -5.55 -7.94
N MET A 177 11.94 -5.93 -6.70
CA MET A 177 11.26 -5.07 -5.74
C MET A 177 12.10 -3.84 -5.43
N VAL A 178 13.37 -4.04 -5.06
CA VAL A 178 14.30 -2.95 -4.69
C VAL A 178 14.48 -1.97 -5.85
N ALA A 179 14.69 -2.45 -7.07
CA ALA A 179 14.83 -1.59 -8.25
C ALA A 179 13.57 -0.73 -8.51
N ASN A 180 12.37 -1.27 -8.24
CA ASN A 180 11.14 -0.50 -8.37
C ASN A 180 10.97 0.51 -7.23
N LEU A 181 11.36 0.15 -5.99
CA LEU A 181 11.38 1.07 -4.86
C LEU A 181 12.33 2.24 -5.13
N SER A 182 13.56 1.98 -5.61
CA SER A 182 14.53 3.02 -5.98
C SER A 182 13.96 3.98 -7.02
N ARG A 183 13.28 3.48 -8.05
CA ARG A 183 12.61 4.34 -9.04
C ARG A 183 11.53 5.25 -8.44
N VAL A 184 10.79 4.76 -7.45
CA VAL A 184 9.79 5.56 -6.73
C VAL A 184 10.45 6.66 -5.92
N VAL A 185 11.53 6.33 -5.20
CA VAL A 185 12.33 7.28 -4.42
C VAL A 185 12.93 8.35 -5.33
N ASP A 186 13.59 7.95 -6.42
CA ASP A 186 14.22 8.86 -7.40
C ASP A 186 13.19 9.78 -8.05
N TYR A 187 12.05 9.23 -8.43
CA TYR A 187 10.96 10.00 -9.03
C TYR A 187 10.46 11.10 -8.08
N TYR A 188 10.25 10.77 -6.81
CA TYR A 188 9.81 11.74 -5.82
C TYR A 188 10.88 12.79 -5.54
N THR A 189 12.11 12.35 -5.26
CA THR A 189 13.24 13.21 -4.89
C THR A 189 13.57 14.22 -6.01
N THR A 190 13.58 13.78 -7.26
CA THR A 190 13.85 14.66 -8.41
C THR A 190 12.83 15.79 -8.54
N ARG A 191 11.57 15.53 -8.18
CA ARG A 191 10.49 16.52 -8.27
C ARG A 191 10.26 17.36 -7.02
N ASN A 192 10.85 16.96 -5.90
CA ASN A 192 10.63 17.57 -4.59
C ASN A 192 11.95 17.86 -3.88
N GLN A 193 12.89 18.50 -4.57
CA GLN A 193 14.24 18.79 -4.06
C GLN A 193 14.24 19.57 -2.74
N ASP A 194 13.25 20.47 -2.56
CA ASP A 194 13.06 21.25 -1.34
C ASP A 194 12.37 20.47 -0.20
N SER A 195 12.01 19.20 -0.44
CA SER A 195 11.25 18.39 0.49
C SER A 195 11.68 16.91 0.41
N PRO A 196 12.95 16.62 0.80
CA PRO A 196 13.50 15.27 0.73
C PRO A 196 12.72 14.30 1.62
N LEU A 197 12.81 13.00 1.30
CA LEU A 197 12.29 11.94 2.15
C LEU A 197 13.12 11.88 3.44
N ASP A 198 12.44 11.86 4.57
CA ASP A 198 13.07 11.82 5.90
C ASP A 198 13.42 10.37 6.28
N LYS A 199 12.44 9.48 6.19
CA LYS A 199 12.58 8.07 6.52
C LYS A 199 11.59 7.19 5.76
N ALA A 200 11.81 5.88 5.84
CA ALA A 200 10.86 4.88 5.38
C ALA A 200 10.29 4.09 6.57
N TYR A 201 9.02 3.72 6.47
CA TYR A 201 8.38 2.75 7.34
C TYR A 201 8.18 1.46 6.55
N LEU A 202 8.53 0.34 7.15
CA LEU A 202 8.31 -0.99 6.60
C LEU A 202 7.18 -1.68 7.36
N ILE A 203 6.19 -2.16 6.62
CA ILE A 203 5.11 -2.99 7.12
C ILE A 203 5.20 -4.32 6.36
N THR A 204 5.20 -5.41 7.08
CA THR A 204 5.15 -6.76 6.51
C THR A 204 3.88 -7.45 6.98
N ASP A 205 3.37 -8.39 6.20
CA ASP A 205 2.18 -9.17 6.51
C ASP A 205 2.45 -10.13 7.68
N GLY A 206 2.49 -9.55 8.88
CA GLY A 206 2.58 -10.23 10.17
C GLY A 206 3.83 -11.06 10.45
N VAL A 207 4.83 -11.01 9.58
CA VAL A 207 6.09 -11.72 9.76
C VAL A 207 7.24 -10.76 9.54
N GLN A 208 8.08 -10.59 10.57
CA GLN A 208 9.33 -9.88 10.41
C GLN A 208 10.25 -10.69 9.48
N ILE A 209 10.54 -10.16 8.31
CA ILE A 209 11.48 -10.76 7.35
C ILE A 209 12.88 -10.29 7.73
N LEU A 210 13.63 -11.17 8.39
CA LEU A 210 14.96 -10.85 8.93
C LEU A 210 15.96 -10.52 7.81
N GLY A 211 16.63 -9.36 7.93
CA GLY A 211 17.59 -8.85 6.94
C GLY A 211 16.99 -7.92 5.89
N LEU A 212 15.65 -7.94 5.66
CA LEU A 212 15.00 -7.09 4.66
C LEU A 212 15.20 -5.60 4.97
N LEU A 213 15.09 -5.20 6.23
CA LEU A 213 15.28 -3.81 6.66
C LEU A 213 16.70 -3.33 6.36
N ASP A 214 17.72 -4.15 6.67
CA ASP A 214 19.13 -3.82 6.41
C ASP A 214 19.38 -3.64 4.92
N LEU A 215 18.90 -4.59 4.09
CA LEU A 215 19.03 -4.53 2.64
C LEU A 215 18.36 -3.27 2.07
N LEU A 216 17.11 -3.02 2.43
CA LEU A 216 16.37 -1.87 1.92
C LEU A 216 17.01 -0.55 2.36
N SER A 217 17.48 -0.44 3.61
CA SER A 217 18.15 0.76 4.12
C SER A 217 19.42 1.07 3.35
N ASN A 218 20.22 0.05 3.05
CA ASN A 218 21.44 0.21 2.27
C ASN A 218 21.15 0.57 0.81
N GLU A 219 20.24 -0.13 0.17
CA GLU A 219 19.96 0.04 -1.25
C GLU A 219 19.18 1.35 -1.57
N LEU A 220 18.30 1.79 -0.68
CA LEU A 220 17.55 3.03 -0.86
C LEU A 220 18.26 4.26 -0.29
N ASN A 221 19.30 4.06 0.53
CA ASN A 221 20.02 5.12 1.24
C ASN A 221 19.08 6.06 2.04
N ILE A 222 18.06 5.47 2.66
CA ILE A 222 17.09 6.15 3.52
C ILE A 222 16.98 5.35 4.82
N PRO A 223 16.94 6.00 5.99
CA PRO A 223 16.67 5.30 7.26
C PRO A 223 15.33 4.56 7.19
N ILE A 224 15.30 3.27 7.50
CA ILE A 224 14.10 2.46 7.50
C ILE A 224 13.83 1.96 8.91
N VAL A 225 12.57 2.05 9.33
CA VAL A 225 12.08 1.55 10.61
C VAL A 225 10.87 0.64 10.40
N MET A 226 10.74 -0.38 11.24
CA MET A 226 9.51 -1.18 11.26
C MET A 226 8.36 -0.34 11.82
N MET A 227 7.18 -0.49 11.21
CA MET A 227 5.93 -0.01 11.80
C MET A 227 5.26 -1.21 12.48
N ASP A 228 5.66 -1.48 13.70
CA ASP A 228 5.24 -2.62 14.51
C ASP A 228 4.22 -2.23 15.59
N GLU A 229 4.17 -0.93 15.93
CA GLU A 229 3.20 -0.38 16.87
C GLU A 229 2.36 0.73 16.22
N LEU A 230 1.07 0.75 16.53
CA LEU A 230 0.14 1.78 16.05
C LEU A 230 -0.15 2.79 17.16
N LYS A 231 0.07 4.07 16.86
CA LYS A 231 -0.35 5.18 17.74
C LYS A 231 -1.87 5.18 17.85
N ASN A 232 -2.38 5.47 19.04
CA ASN A 232 -3.82 5.60 19.33
C ASN A 232 -4.65 4.33 19.10
N VAL A 233 -4.02 3.17 18.97
CA VAL A 233 -4.70 1.87 18.93
C VAL A 233 -4.36 1.12 20.20
N THR A 234 -5.39 0.86 21.02
CA THR A 234 -5.25 0.07 22.25
C THR A 234 -5.97 -1.25 22.06
N GLY A 235 -5.23 -2.36 22.17
CA GLY A 235 -5.83 -3.70 22.22
C GLY A 235 -6.69 -3.88 23.47
N SER A 236 -7.82 -4.58 23.35
CA SER A 236 -8.57 -5.05 24.52
C SER A 236 -7.70 -6.05 25.28
N LYS A 237 -7.74 -6.02 26.62
CA LYS A 237 -7.05 -7.00 27.50
C LYS A 237 -7.41 -8.47 27.22
N TYR A 238 -8.40 -8.73 26.38
CA TYR A 238 -8.92 -10.07 26.04
C TYR A 238 -8.50 -10.53 24.64
N TYR A 239 -7.77 -9.69 23.89
CA TYR A 239 -7.22 -10.04 22.57
C TYR A 239 -5.70 -9.94 22.66
N GLU A 240 -5.04 -11.06 22.94
CA GLU A 240 -3.68 -11.24 22.47
C GLU A 240 -3.76 -11.23 20.95
N MET A 241 -3.37 -10.11 20.33
CA MET A 241 -3.19 -10.11 18.88
C MET A 241 -2.11 -11.15 18.58
N PRO A 242 -2.41 -12.17 17.77
CA PRO A 242 -1.36 -13.01 17.25
C PRO A 242 -0.38 -12.06 16.56
N GLU A 243 0.91 -12.21 16.79
CA GLU A 243 1.99 -11.36 16.28
C GLU A 243 1.95 -11.16 14.75
N ASN A 244 1.02 -11.82 14.07
CA ASN A 244 0.97 -12.04 12.62
C ASN A 244 -0.18 -11.33 11.88
N HIS A 245 -0.89 -10.37 12.47
CA HIS A 245 -2.10 -9.83 11.83
C HIS A 245 -2.21 -8.31 11.79
N LEU A 246 -1.08 -7.57 11.93
CA LEU A 246 -1.12 -6.09 11.86
C LEU A 246 -1.79 -5.61 10.56
N MET A 247 -1.53 -6.26 9.43
CA MET A 247 -2.11 -5.89 8.14
C MET A 247 -3.62 -6.14 8.08
N ASN A 248 -4.07 -7.33 8.47
CA ASN A 248 -5.51 -7.63 8.54
C ASN A 248 -6.22 -6.72 9.55
N TYR A 249 -5.52 -6.32 10.61
CA TYR A 249 -6.04 -5.39 11.61
C TYR A 249 -6.11 -3.96 11.07
N LEU A 250 -5.09 -3.51 10.33
CA LEU A 250 -5.08 -2.21 9.66
C LEU A 250 -6.21 -2.10 8.64
N GLU A 251 -6.42 -3.12 7.83
CA GLU A 251 -7.51 -3.17 6.86
C GLU A 251 -8.87 -3.07 7.56
N ASN A 252 -9.10 -3.82 8.62
CA ASN A 252 -10.36 -3.82 9.37
C ASN A 252 -10.61 -2.51 10.17
N LEU A 253 -9.57 -1.79 10.60
CA LEU A 253 -9.72 -0.51 11.30
C LEU A 253 -10.00 0.66 10.35
N GLY A 254 -9.46 0.60 9.14
CA GLY A 254 -9.63 1.65 8.14
C GLY A 254 -11.06 1.80 7.63
N ASP A 255 -11.89 0.77 7.81
CA ASP A 255 -13.30 0.71 7.38
C ASP A 255 -14.29 1.28 8.42
N ARG A 256 -13.82 1.79 9.57
CA ARG A 256 -14.63 2.39 10.66
C ARG A 256 -14.50 3.93 10.68
#